data_9c95a19fd1423f8f0bebbacd2b5fbe38
#
_entry.id   9c95a19fd1423f8f0bebbacd2b5fbe38
#
_cell.length_a   1.000
_cell.length_b   1.000
_cell.length_c   1.000
_cell.angle_alpha   90.00
_cell.angle_beta   90.00
_cell.angle_gamma   90.00
#
_symmetry.space_group_name_H-M   'P 1'
#
loop_
_entity.id
_entity.type
_entity.pdbx_description
1 polymer ?
#
loop_
_entity_poly.entity_id
_entity_poly.type
_entity_poly.pdbx_seq_one_letter_code
_entity_poly.pdbx_strand_id
1 'polypeptide(L)'
;MSEAATTPNGIDYQRTPDDRFSDVPDFAYDPKYVQVDGLRMAYIDAGPADGPVMLLLHGEPTWSFLYRRMIPPLVKAGYRCVAPDLIGFGRSDK
;
A
#
# COMPACT_ATOMS: atom_id res chain seq x y z
N MET A 1 -11.53 -7.67 -11.82
CA MET A 1 -10.73 -8.20 -12.94
C MET A 1 -9.29 -7.75 -12.76
N SER A 2 -8.33 -8.62 -12.90
CA SER A 2 -6.92 -8.28 -12.78
C SER A 2 -6.23 -8.34 -14.14
N GLU A 3 -5.11 -7.62 -14.26
CA GLU A 3 -4.30 -7.59 -15.47
C GLU A 3 -3.09 -8.50 -15.25
N ALA A 4 -2.85 -9.41 -16.19
CA ALA A 4 -1.71 -10.31 -16.15
C ALA A 4 -0.53 -9.68 -16.89
N ALA A 5 0.68 -9.82 -16.35
CA ALA A 5 1.90 -9.29 -16.93
C ALA A 5 3.10 -10.10 -16.47
N THR A 6 4.27 -9.78 -17.01
CA THR A 6 5.54 -10.43 -16.66
C THR A 6 6.61 -9.37 -16.47
N THR A 7 7.41 -9.48 -15.40
CA THR A 7 8.51 -8.57 -15.15
C THR A 7 9.66 -8.81 -16.14
N PRO A 8 10.59 -7.83 -16.32
CA PRO A 8 11.76 -8.02 -17.17
C PRO A 8 12.63 -9.22 -16.82
N ASN A 9 12.65 -9.63 -15.53
CA ASN A 9 13.40 -10.79 -15.06
C ASN A 9 12.58 -12.09 -15.01
N GLY A 10 11.39 -12.11 -15.65
CA GLY A 10 10.62 -13.34 -15.85
C GLY A 10 9.64 -13.73 -14.78
N ILE A 11 9.30 -12.83 -13.85
CA ILE A 11 8.30 -13.10 -12.81
C ILE A 11 6.92 -12.78 -13.39
N ASP A 12 6.02 -13.76 -13.40
CA ASP A 12 4.62 -13.55 -13.76
C ASP A 12 3.86 -12.96 -12.57
N TYR A 13 3.03 -11.98 -12.86
CA TYR A 13 2.22 -11.35 -11.81
C TYR A 13 0.87 -10.87 -12.35
N GLN A 14 -0.04 -10.58 -11.43
CA GLN A 14 -1.31 -9.94 -11.73
C GLN A 14 -1.41 -8.61 -11.00
N ARG A 15 -2.10 -7.66 -11.62
CA ARG A 15 -2.33 -6.35 -11.03
C ARG A 15 -3.81 -6.05 -11.03
N THR A 16 -4.36 -5.78 -9.85
CA THR A 16 -5.73 -5.30 -9.73
C THR A 16 -5.82 -3.89 -10.32
N PRO A 17 -6.79 -3.61 -11.20
CA PRO A 17 -6.94 -2.25 -11.76
C PRO A 17 -7.09 -1.20 -10.67
N ASP A 18 -6.43 -0.05 -10.84
CA ASP A 18 -6.38 1.01 -9.84
C ASP A 18 -7.77 1.58 -9.53
N ASP A 19 -8.70 1.58 -10.50
CA ASP A 19 -10.06 2.07 -10.30
C ASP A 19 -10.89 1.23 -9.31
N ARG A 20 -10.46 0.02 -9.00
CA ARG A 20 -11.10 -0.82 -7.98
C ARG A 20 -10.93 -0.26 -6.57
N PHE A 21 -9.99 0.66 -6.38
CA PHE A 21 -9.69 1.26 -5.08
C PHE A 21 -10.18 2.70 -4.96
N SER A 22 -10.86 3.25 -5.98
CA SER A 22 -11.24 4.67 -6.02
C SER A 22 -12.34 5.02 -5.03
N ASP A 23 -13.22 4.09 -4.68
CA ASP A 23 -14.39 4.32 -3.84
C ASP A 23 -14.36 3.56 -2.52
N VAL A 24 -13.17 3.30 -1.97
CA VAL A 24 -13.05 2.57 -0.71
C VAL A 24 -13.45 3.50 0.46
N PRO A 25 -14.49 3.14 1.25
CA PRO A 25 -14.96 3.99 2.34
C PRO A 25 -13.90 4.18 3.43
N ASP A 26 -13.84 5.40 4.01
CA ASP A 26 -12.92 5.74 5.10
C ASP A 26 -11.45 5.54 4.76
N PHE A 27 -11.10 5.55 3.48
CA PHE A 27 -9.73 5.32 3.03
C PHE A 27 -9.36 6.31 1.92
N ALA A 28 -9.07 7.54 2.32
CA ALA A 28 -8.78 8.65 1.41
C ALA A 28 -7.29 8.85 1.13
N TYR A 29 -6.48 7.80 1.27
CA TYR A 29 -5.04 7.87 1.04
C TYR A 29 -4.69 7.53 -0.40
N ASP A 30 -3.98 8.46 -1.07
CA ASP A 30 -3.41 8.18 -2.38
C ASP A 30 -2.20 7.28 -2.22
N PRO A 31 -2.12 6.17 -2.96
CA PRO A 31 -0.99 5.26 -2.83
C PRO A 31 0.26 5.85 -3.47
N LYS A 32 1.40 5.52 -2.89
CA LYS A 32 2.71 5.65 -3.52
C LYS A 32 3.18 4.26 -3.93
N TYR A 33 4.14 4.20 -4.85
CA TYR A 33 4.59 2.93 -5.39
C TYR A 33 6.10 2.85 -5.41
N VAL A 34 6.61 1.65 -5.14
CA VAL A 34 8.02 1.31 -5.27
C VAL A 34 8.14 -0.01 -6.00
N GLN A 35 9.20 -0.17 -6.79
CA GLN A 35 9.44 -1.44 -7.49
C GLN A 35 10.36 -2.34 -6.67
N VAL A 36 9.95 -3.60 -6.54
CA VAL A 36 10.72 -4.64 -5.87
C VAL A 36 10.81 -5.82 -6.84
N ASP A 37 12.01 -6.11 -7.34
CA ASP A 37 12.24 -7.15 -8.35
C ASP A 37 11.33 -7.01 -9.58
N GLY A 38 11.05 -5.78 -10.00
CA GLY A 38 10.18 -5.49 -11.13
C GLY A 38 8.69 -5.51 -10.81
N LEU A 39 8.32 -5.90 -9.59
CA LEU A 39 6.93 -5.85 -9.12
C LEU A 39 6.65 -4.49 -8.48
N ARG A 40 5.42 -4.02 -8.65
CA ARG A 40 4.98 -2.76 -8.04
C ARG A 40 4.39 -3.04 -6.67
N MET A 41 4.96 -2.41 -5.64
CA MET A 41 4.42 -2.44 -4.29
C MET A 41 3.82 -1.09 -3.95
N ALA A 42 2.56 -1.07 -3.53
CA ALA A 42 1.88 0.15 -3.08
C ALA A 42 2.15 0.38 -1.60
N TYR A 43 2.22 1.64 -1.19
CA TYR A 43 2.30 1.99 0.23
C TYR A 43 1.66 3.35 0.49
N ILE A 44 1.21 3.52 1.73
CA ILE A 44 0.75 4.81 2.25
C ILE A 44 1.93 5.43 2.98
N ASP A 45 2.16 6.73 2.75
CA ASP A 45 3.15 7.52 3.47
C ASP A 45 2.45 8.79 3.94
N ALA A 46 2.09 8.84 5.22
CA ALA A 46 1.29 9.91 5.79
C ALA A 46 1.99 10.49 7.02
N GLY A 47 1.89 11.81 7.18
CA GLY A 47 2.45 12.53 8.31
C GLY A 47 3.69 13.33 7.95
N PRO A 48 4.33 13.96 8.95
CA PRO A 48 5.49 14.82 8.71
C PRO A 48 6.70 14.03 8.20
N ALA A 49 7.36 14.56 7.16
CA ALA A 49 8.49 13.87 6.52
C ALA A 49 9.66 13.62 7.47
N ASP A 50 9.82 14.47 8.48
CA ASP A 50 10.90 14.40 9.48
C ASP A 50 10.45 13.75 10.79
N GLY A 51 9.19 13.28 10.88
CA GLY A 51 8.68 12.61 12.07
C GLY A 51 9.27 11.20 12.23
N PRO A 52 9.24 10.68 13.46
CA PRO A 52 9.60 9.27 13.67
C PRO A 52 8.75 8.34 12.82
N VAL A 53 9.35 7.34 12.19
CA VAL A 53 8.64 6.44 11.30
C VAL A 53 7.95 5.33 12.09
N MET A 54 6.64 5.16 11.84
CA MET A 54 5.87 4.03 12.31
C MET A 54 5.55 3.15 11.11
N LEU A 55 6.18 1.97 11.04
CA LEU A 55 5.95 1.01 9.96
C LEU A 55 4.78 0.11 10.35
N LEU A 56 3.72 0.13 9.54
CA LEU A 56 2.48 -0.59 9.80
C LEU A 56 2.35 -1.74 8.81
N LEU A 57 2.69 -2.95 9.26
CA LEU A 57 2.63 -4.15 8.44
C LEU A 57 1.33 -4.90 8.70
N HIS A 58 0.56 -5.14 7.64
CA HIS A 58 -0.68 -5.91 7.75
C HIS A 58 -0.40 -7.42 7.75
N GLY A 59 -1.39 -8.21 8.23
CA GLY A 59 -1.36 -9.65 8.15
C GLY A 59 -2.18 -10.18 6.97
N GLU A 60 -2.14 -11.48 6.76
CA GLU A 60 -2.99 -12.17 5.78
C GLU A 60 -4.39 -12.33 6.37
N PRO A 61 -5.48 -12.10 5.62
CA PRO A 61 -5.60 -11.68 4.23
C PRO A 61 -5.98 -10.19 4.08
N THR A 62 -5.26 -9.30 4.69
CA THR A 62 -5.58 -7.87 4.71
C THR A 62 -4.66 -7.05 3.79
N TRP A 63 -4.70 -5.73 3.92
CA TRP A 63 -3.86 -4.76 3.23
C TRP A 63 -3.83 -3.47 4.05
N SER A 64 -3.21 -2.41 3.58
CA SER A 64 -3.04 -1.16 4.35
C SER A 64 -4.36 -0.55 4.85
N PHE A 65 -5.48 -0.88 4.24
CA PHE A 65 -6.82 -0.48 4.67
C PHE A 65 -7.09 -0.85 6.15
N LEU A 66 -6.46 -1.90 6.66
CA LEU A 66 -6.56 -2.31 8.07
C LEU A 66 -6.21 -1.15 9.00
N TYR A 67 -5.27 -0.29 8.61
CA TYR A 67 -4.74 0.78 9.44
C TYR A 67 -5.43 2.12 9.26
N ARG A 68 -6.50 2.20 8.49
CA ARG A 68 -7.18 3.45 8.15
C ARG A 68 -7.60 4.29 9.35
N ARG A 69 -7.85 3.65 10.49
CA ARG A 69 -8.26 4.31 11.73
C ARG A 69 -7.11 4.56 12.69
N MET A 70 -5.99 3.88 12.50
CA MET A 70 -4.79 4.07 13.31
C MET A 70 -3.93 5.24 12.81
N ILE A 71 -3.90 5.45 11.51
CA ILE A 71 -3.04 6.46 10.89
C ILE A 71 -3.37 7.88 11.37
N PRO A 72 -4.63 8.36 11.37
CA PRO A 72 -4.91 9.73 11.79
C PRO A 72 -4.42 10.08 13.21
N PRO A 73 -4.69 9.28 14.26
CA PRO A 73 -4.17 9.62 15.58
C PRO A 73 -2.64 9.56 15.67
N LEU A 74 -1.99 8.67 14.93
CA LEU A 74 -0.54 8.58 14.92
C LEU A 74 0.08 9.81 14.22
N VAL A 75 -0.48 10.22 13.09
CA VAL A 75 -0.05 11.44 12.39
C VAL A 75 -0.24 12.67 13.28
N LYS A 76 -1.37 12.76 13.97
CA LYS A 76 -1.64 13.85 14.90
C LYS A 76 -0.63 13.88 16.05
N ALA A 77 -0.11 12.74 16.46
CA ALA A 77 0.92 12.63 17.49
C ALA A 77 2.33 12.93 16.96
N GLY A 78 2.49 13.22 15.67
CA GLY A 78 3.77 13.60 15.07
C GLY A 78 4.53 12.48 14.38
N TYR A 79 3.94 11.30 14.24
CA TYR A 79 4.57 10.17 13.56
C TYR A 79 4.38 10.25 12.04
N ARG A 80 5.38 9.75 11.33
CA ARG A 80 5.27 9.45 9.90
C ARG A 80 4.87 7.97 9.77
N CYS A 81 3.69 7.73 9.23
CA CYS A 81 3.16 6.37 9.07
C CYS A 81 3.46 5.86 7.67
N VAL A 82 4.12 4.73 7.57
CA VAL A 82 4.38 4.04 6.31
C VAL A 82 3.68 2.68 6.38
N ALA A 83 2.68 2.48 5.53
CA ALA A 83 1.86 1.29 5.52
C ALA A 83 1.88 0.65 4.12
N PRO A 84 2.77 -0.33 3.88
CA PRO A 84 2.80 -1.01 2.58
C PRO A 84 1.68 -2.02 2.44
N ASP A 85 1.23 -2.23 1.20
CA ASP A 85 0.50 -3.43 0.82
C ASP A 85 1.55 -4.45 0.40
N LEU A 86 1.70 -5.51 1.17
CA LEU A 86 2.70 -6.54 0.87
C LEU A 86 2.42 -7.16 -0.50
N ILE A 87 3.46 -7.61 -1.19
CA ILE A 87 3.29 -8.27 -2.49
C ILE A 87 2.27 -9.40 -2.34
N GLY A 88 1.29 -9.44 -3.24
CA GLY A 88 0.17 -10.37 -3.18
C GLY A 88 -1.11 -9.79 -2.58
N PHE A 89 -1.08 -8.55 -2.07
CA PHE A 89 -2.21 -7.95 -1.36
C PHE A 89 -2.53 -6.55 -1.85
N GLY A 90 -3.79 -6.15 -1.67
CA GLY A 90 -4.26 -4.79 -1.93
C GLY A 90 -3.90 -4.25 -3.30
N ARG A 91 -3.31 -3.07 -3.33
CA ARG A 91 -2.91 -2.37 -4.55
C ARG A 91 -1.59 -2.86 -5.15
N SER A 92 -0.84 -3.68 -4.41
CA SER A 92 0.43 -4.23 -4.89
C SER A 92 0.22 -5.35 -5.90
N ASP A 93 1.24 -5.62 -6.72
CA ASP A 93 1.20 -6.71 -7.68
C ASP A 93 1.11 -8.08 -6.97
N LYS A 94 0.54 -9.05 -7.66
CA LYS A 94 0.20 -10.37 -7.09
C LYS A 94 0.77 -11.53 -7.91
#